data_4337c8dc72169c54594f53bc6e4f265a
#
_entry.id   4337c8dc72169c54594f53bc6e4f265a
#
_cell.length_a   1.000
_cell.length_b   1.000
_cell.length_c   1.000
_cell.angle_alpha   90.00
_cell.angle_beta   90.00
_cell.angle_gamma   90.00
#
_symmetry.space_group_name_H-M   'P 1'
#
loop_
_entity.id
_entity.type
_entity.pdbx_description
1 polymer ?
#
loop_
_entity_poly.entity_id
_entity_poly.type
_entity_poly.pdbx_seq_one_letter_code
_entity_poly.pdbx_strand_id
1 'polypeptide(L)'
;MELNPETLKKAYNYLSKDDCLNHFIIKFSDVIDITERYSVNYAKALADLIIEQQVSFKAAITIKKRFSDLISNLSNNEILELKLEMLQSVGISYRKAEYIRNVYMYFQESKYDFNSSSNEDVISELISIKGIGLWSAQMFLIFVLMR
;
A
#
# COMPACT_ATOMS: atom_id res chain seq x y z
N MET A 1 -15.84 -2.77 3.72
CA MET A 1 -15.92 -3.94 4.64
C MET A 1 -14.64 -3.93 5.45
N GLU A 2 -14.72 -3.88 6.75
CA GLU A 2 -13.51 -3.86 7.57
C GLU A 2 -12.99 -5.29 7.77
N LEU A 3 -11.71 -5.51 7.48
CA LEU A 3 -11.08 -6.80 7.70
C LEU A 3 -10.77 -6.94 9.20
N ASN A 4 -11.55 -7.76 9.88
CA ASN A 4 -11.35 -8.10 11.30
C ASN A 4 -11.35 -9.62 11.50
N PRO A 5 -10.93 -10.13 12.67
CA PRO A 5 -10.84 -11.58 12.91
C PRO A 5 -12.16 -12.34 12.69
N GLU A 6 -13.30 -11.71 12.96
CA GLU A 6 -14.60 -12.34 12.75
C GLU A 6 -14.94 -12.47 11.26
N THR A 7 -14.69 -11.40 10.49
CA THR A 7 -14.87 -11.40 9.02
C THR A 7 -13.96 -12.43 8.37
N LEU A 8 -12.70 -12.51 8.83
CA LEU A 8 -11.72 -13.47 8.34
C LEU A 8 -12.17 -14.91 8.63
N LYS A 9 -12.65 -15.18 9.84
CA LYS A 9 -13.18 -16.51 10.21
C LYS A 9 -14.39 -16.91 9.34
N LYS A 10 -15.30 -15.98 9.07
CA LYS A 10 -16.43 -16.19 8.15
C LYS A 10 -15.94 -16.51 6.72
N ALA A 11 -14.93 -15.78 6.24
CA ALA A 11 -14.34 -16.03 4.93
C ALA A 11 -13.69 -17.41 4.86
N TYR A 12 -12.91 -17.82 5.85
CA TYR A 12 -12.31 -19.17 5.90
C TYR A 12 -13.37 -20.26 5.93
N ASN A 13 -14.43 -20.11 6.72
CA ASN A 13 -15.53 -21.07 6.76
C ASN A 13 -16.29 -21.17 5.42
N TYR A 14 -16.36 -20.09 4.66
CA TYR A 14 -16.97 -20.11 3.34
C TYR A 14 -16.05 -20.76 2.30
N LEU A 15 -14.79 -20.39 2.27
CA LEU A 15 -13.78 -20.88 1.32
C LEU A 15 -13.42 -22.35 1.55
N SER A 16 -13.50 -22.84 2.79
CA SER A 16 -13.21 -24.24 3.12
C SER A 16 -14.24 -25.24 2.59
N LYS A 17 -15.30 -24.78 1.92
CA LYS A 17 -16.22 -25.63 1.15
C LYS A 17 -15.58 -26.17 -0.13
N ASP A 18 -14.54 -25.53 -0.64
CA ASP A 18 -13.71 -26.02 -1.73
C ASP A 18 -12.52 -26.77 -1.16
N ASP A 19 -12.29 -28.01 -1.60
CA ASP A 19 -11.25 -28.89 -1.05
C ASP A 19 -9.84 -28.34 -1.25
N CYS A 20 -9.57 -27.70 -2.41
CA CYS A 20 -8.27 -27.08 -2.67
C CYS A 20 -8.02 -25.89 -1.74
N LEU A 21 -8.99 -24.98 -1.62
CA LEU A 21 -8.88 -23.81 -0.74
C LEU A 21 -8.80 -24.25 0.73
N ASN A 22 -9.57 -25.24 1.14
CA ASN A 22 -9.51 -25.81 2.49
C ASN A 22 -8.12 -26.35 2.82
N HIS A 23 -7.48 -27.07 1.89
CA HIS A 23 -6.10 -27.53 2.07
C HIS A 23 -5.13 -26.37 2.34
N PHE A 24 -5.23 -25.29 1.58
CA PHE A 24 -4.40 -24.09 1.79
C PHE A 24 -4.71 -23.39 3.11
N ILE A 25 -5.98 -23.25 3.46
CA ILE A 25 -6.41 -22.62 4.73
C ILE A 25 -5.81 -23.38 5.91
N ILE A 26 -5.98 -24.72 5.96
CA ILE A 26 -5.45 -25.55 7.04
C ILE A 26 -3.92 -25.43 7.15
N LYS A 27 -3.23 -25.33 6.03
CA LYS A 27 -1.76 -25.33 5.99
C LYS A 27 -1.15 -23.97 6.27
N PHE A 28 -1.80 -22.89 5.92
CA PHE A 28 -1.17 -21.56 5.84
C PHE A 28 -1.89 -20.46 6.63
N SER A 29 -3.12 -20.68 7.14
CA SER A 29 -3.87 -19.63 7.84
C SER A 29 -3.15 -19.04 9.05
N ASP A 30 -2.33 -19.84 9.73
CA ASP A 30 -1.56 -19.40 10.90
C ASP A 30 -0.20 -18.77 10.53
N VAL A 31 0.18 -18.82 9.24
CA VAL A 31 1.48 -18.35 8.75
C VAL A 31 1.34 -17.10 7.89
N ILE A 32 0.21 -16.98 7.17
CA ILE A 32 -0.03 -15.85 6.26
C ILE A 32 -0.82 -14.78 7.01
N ASP A 33 -0.15 -13.65 7.28
CA ASP A 33 -0.83 -12.44 7.75
C ASP A 33 -1.36 -11.65 6.55
N ILE A 34 -2.66 -11.77 6.28
CA ILE A 34 -3.32 -11.04 5.19
C ILE A 34 -3.47 -9.54 5.49
N THR A 35 -3.25 -9.14 6.74
CA THR A 35 -3.34 -7.74 7.18
C THR A 35 -2.01 -6.99 7.04
N GLU A 36 -0.93 -7.68 6.65
CA GLU A 36 0.43 -7.09 6.54
C GLU A 36 0.46 -5.84 5.65
N ARG A 37 -0.40 -5.77 4.63
CA ARG A 37 -0.51 -4.63 3.72
C ARG A 37 -1.54 -3.59 4.16
N TYR A 38 -2.36 -3.91 5.15
CA TYR A 38 -3.33 -2.96 5.68
C TYR A 38 -2.59 -1.83 6.40
N SER A 39 -2.81 -0.60 5.97
CA SER A 39 -2.16 0.57 6.54
C SER A 39 -3.15 1.71 6.69
N VAL A 40 -3.19 2.29 7.86
CA VAL A 40 -3.91 3.56 8.11
C VAL A 40 -3.15 4.77 7.54
N ASN A 41 -1.87 4.61 7.23
CA ASN A 41 -1.07 5.64 6.56
C ASN A 41 -1.11 5.43 5.04
N TYR A 42 -2.09 6.04 4.40
CA TYR A 42 -2.33 5.91 2.95
C TYR A 42 -1.18 6.47 2.11
N ALA A 43 -0.51 7.54 2.57
CA ALA A 43 0.64 8.09 1.86
C ALA A 43 1.78 7.05 1.80
N LYS A 44 2.10 6.42 2.94
CA LYS A 44 3.11 5.36 2.98
C LYS A 44 2.70 4.14 2.14
N ALA A 45 1.44 3.73 2.20
CA ALA A 45 0.96 2.60 1.42
C ALA A 45 1.11 2.83 -0.09
N LEU A 46 0.78 4.02 -0.61
CA LEU A 46 1.00 4.37 -2.01
C LEU A 46 2.48 4.50 -2.35
N ALA A 47 3.31 5.03 -1.45
CA ALA A 47 4.76 5.07 -1.65
C ALA A 47 5.34 3.65 -1.79
N ASP A 48 4.88 2.70 -0.97
CA ASP A 48 5.28 1.29 -1.07
C ASP A 48 4.87 0.67 -2.40
N LEU A 49 3.67 0.96 -2.91
CA LEU A 49 3.22 0.52 -4.24
C LEU A 49 4.08 1.13 -5.37
N ILE A 50 4.49 2.41 -5.26
CA ILE A 50 5.42 3.02 -6.22
C ILE A 50 6.78 2.32 -6.20
N ILE A 51 7.28 1.98 -5.01
CA ILE A 51 8.56 1.27 -4.86
C ILE A 51 8.51 -0.10 -5.55
N GLU A 52 7.40 -0.81 -5.43
CA GLU A 52 7.21 -2.15 -6.02
C GLU A 52 7.17 -2.16 -7.56
N GLN A 53 6.89 -1.04 -8.21
CA GLN A 53 6.80 -0.98 -9.67
C GLN A 53 8.14 -1.35 -10.34
N GLN A 54 8.10 -2.28 -11.31
CA GLN A 54 9.24 -2.63 -12.17
C GLN A 54 10.53 -3.03 -11.43
N VAL A 55 10.41 -3.66 -10.28
CA VAL A 55 11.53 -4.24 -9.53
C VAL A 55 11.22 -5.69 -9.17
N SER A 56 12.24 -6.48 -8.90
CA SER A 56 12.04 -7.84 -8.41
C SER A 56 11.45 -7.82 -7.00
N PHE A 57 10.71 -8.88 -6.64
CA PHE A 57 10.13 -9.02 -5.31
C PHE A 57 11.16 -8.85 -4.17
N LYS A 58 12.34 -9.48 -4.32
CA LYS A 58 13.42 -9.37 -3.33
C LYS A 58 13.97 -7.94 -3.21
N ALA A 59 14.13 -7.24 -4.34
CA ALA A 59 14.55 -5.84 -4.33
C ALA A 59 13.49 -4.94 -3.68
N ALA A 60 12.21 -5.13 -3.99
CA ALA A 60 11.11 -4.38 -3.40
C ALA A 60 11.10 -4.47 -1.87
N ILE A 61 11.23 -5.68 -1.30
CA ILE A 61 11.30 -5.88 0.16
C ILE A 61 12.45 -5.08 0.76
N THR A 62 13.64 -5.17 0.16
CA THR A 62 14.82 -4.49 0.67
C THR A 62 14.67 -2.97 0.62
N ILE A 63 14.19 -2.43 -0.49
CA ILE A 63 14.01 -0.99 -0.69
C ILE A 63 12.90 -0.46 0.24
N LYS A 64 11.76 -1.15 0.35
CA LYS A 64 10.69 -0.77 1.28
C LYS A 64 11.16 -0.73 2.74
N LYS A 65 11.97 -1.73 3.15
CA LYS A 65 12.54 -1.72 4.49
C LYS A 65 13.41 -0.49 4.73
N ARG A 66 14.37 -0.21 3.83
CA ARG A 66 15.25 0.96 3.93
C ARG A 66 14.47 2.28 3.91
N PHE A 67 13.44 2.37 3.06
CA PHE A 67 12.55 3.52 3.00
C PHE A 67 11.79 3.68 4.33
N SER A 68 11.23 2.61 4.86
CA SER A 68 10.54 2.61 6.16
C SER A 68 11.47 3.05 7.30
N ASP A 69 12.71 2.54 7.32
CA ASP A 69 13.72 2.93 8.31
C ASP A 69 14.07 4.43 8.18
N LEU A 70 14.20 4.94 6.93
CA LEU A 70 14.49 6.35 6.68
C LEU A 70 13.41 7.29 7.22
N ILE A 71 12.12 6.90 7.09
CA ILE A 71 10.99 7.77 7.46
C ILE A 71 10.39 7.45 8.84
N SER A 72 10.91 6.47 9.56
CA SER A 72 10.31 5.91 10.79
C SER A 72 9.99 6.94 11.88
N ASN A 73 10.79 8.00 11.99
CA ASN A 73 10.66 9.04 13.01
C ASN A 73 10.28 10.40 12.41
N LEU A 74 9.86 10.44 11.15
CA LEU A 74 9.53 11.68 10.44
C LEU A 74 8.01 11.84 10.31
N SER A 75 7.53 13.05 10.54
CA SER A 75 6.19 13.48 10.14
C SER A 75 6.08 13.61 8.61
N ASN A 76 4.88 13.67 8.08
CA ASN A 76 4.67 13.88 6.64
C ASN A 76 5.35 15.16 6.13
N ASN A 77 5.38 16.23 6.94
CA ASN A 77 6.06 17.48 6.58
C ASN A 77 7.57 17.29 6.47
N GLU A 78 8.18 16.61 7.44
CA GLU A 78 9.61 16.33 7.42
C GLU A 78 10.01 15.40 6.26
N ILE A 79 9.13 14.46 5.88
CA ILE A 79 9.34 13.62 4.68
C ILE A 79 9.35 14.48 3.41
N LEU A 80 8.49 15.51 3.30
CA LEU A 80 8.47 16.44 2.16
C LEU A 80 9.71 17.32 2.07
N GLU A 81 10.35 17.61 3.20
CA GLU A 81 11.59 18.38 3.26
C GLU A 81 12.84 17.54 2.92
N LEU A 82 12.72 16.20 2.87
CA LEU A 82 13.82 15.34 2.46
C LEU A 82 14.28 15.70 1.04
N LYS A 83 15.59 15.81 0.86
CA LYS A 83 16.18 15.92 -0.48
C LYS A 83 15.92 14.62 -1.26
N LEU A 84 15.67 14.75 -2.57
CA LEU A 84 15.42 13.56 -3.42
C LEU A 84 16.59 12.58 -3.40
N GLU A 85 17.82 13.07 -3.21
CA GLU A 85 19.02 12.25 -3.08
C GLU A 85 18.95 11.30 -1.88
N MET A 86 18.29 11.70 -0.79
CA MET A 86 18.09 10.83 0.38
C MET A 86 17.15 9.66 0.04
N LEU A 87 16.08 9.92 -0.70
CA LEU A 87 15.21 8.85 -1.21
C LEU A 87 15.95 7.93 -2.20
N GLN A 88 16.82 8.50 -3.04
CA GLN A 88 17.66 7.70 -3.96
C GLN A 88 18.66 6.81 -3.21
N SER A 89 19.21 7.26 -2.10
CA SER A 89 20.20 6.49 -1.31
C SER A 89 19.67 5.18 -0.77
N VAL A 90 18.33 5.05 -0.59
CA VAL A 90 17.71 3.78 -0.16
C VAL A 90 17.40 2.83 -1.32
N GLY A 91 17.71 3.22 -2.57
CA GLY A 91 17.53 2.42 -3.78
C GLY A 91 16.31 2.81 -4.62
N ILE A 92 15.73 3.98 -4.38
CA ILE A 92 14.61 4.53 -5.14
C ILE A 92 15.15 5.35 -6.32
N SER A 93 14.62 5.15 -7.55
CA SER A 93 15.02 5.98 -8.69
C SER A 93 14.53 7.43 -8.52
N TYR A 94 15.23 8.38 -9.15
CA TYR A 94 14.84 9.80 -9.10
C TYR A 94 13.36 10.01 -9.43
N ARG A 95 12.88 9.39 -10.51
CA ARG A 95 11.48 9.49 -10.94
C ARG A 95 10.50 8.95 -9.90
N LYS A 96 10.80 7.83 -9.25
CA LYS A 96 9.96 7.29 -8.16
C LYS A 96 10.03 8.17 -6.92
N ALA A 97 11.17 8.78 -6.61
CA ALA A 97 11.31 9.73 -5.51
C ALA A 97 10.42 10.96 -5.71
N GLU A 98 10.34 11.50 -6.94
CA GLU A 98 9.38 12.57 -7.28
C GLU A 98 7.92 12.11 -7.11
N TYR A 99 7.58 10.90 -7.54
CA TYR A 99 6.22 10.38 -7.39
C TYR A 99 5.84 10.19 -5.92
N ILE A 100 6.75 9.68 -5.10
CA ILE A 100 6.55 9.55 -3.65
C ILE A 100 6.32 10.93 -3.03
N ARG A 101 7.10 11.95 -3.40
CA ARG A 101 6.89 13.33 -2.96
C ARG A 101 5.50 13.84 -3.32
N ASN A 102 5.03 13.61 -4.56
CA ASN A 102 3.68 14.02 -4.99
C ASN A 102 2.59 13.36 -4.15
N VAL A 103 2.76 12.08 -3.78
CA VAL A 103 1.84 11.36 -2.90
C VAL A 103 1.79 12.02 -1.52
N TYR A 104 2.94 12.30 -0.90
CA TYR A 104 2.96 12.95 0.42
C TYR A 104 2.39 14.38 0.37
N MET A 105 2.64 15.15 -0.69
CA MET A 105 2.04 16.48 -0.91
C MET A 105 0.51 16.36 -0.97
N TYR A 106 0.00 15.42 -1.77
CA TYR A 106 -1.43 15.20 -1.88
C TYR A 106 -2.07 14.92 -0.51
N PHE A 107 -1.52 13.99 0.27
CA PHE A 107 -2.08 13.64 1.58
C PHE A 107 -1.85 14.69 2.68
N GLN A 108 -0.99 15.66 2.46
CA GLN A 108 -0.85 16.82 3.34
C GLN A 108 -2.02 17.80 3.16
N GLU A 109 -2.52 17.94 1.93
CA GLU A 109 -3.53 18.93 1.58
C GLU A 109 -4.95 18.33 1.49
N SER A 110 -5.05 17.06 1.08
CA SER A 110 -6.32 16.40 0.80
C SER A 110 -7.04 15.99 2.07
N LYS A 111 -8.36 16.25 2.07
CA LYS A 111 -9.33 15.74 3.05
C LYS A 111 -10.27 14.70 2.42
N TYR A 112 -9.86 14.08 1.32
CA TYR A 112 -10.67 13.12 0.61
C TYR A 112 -10.98 11.90 1.48
N ASP A 113 -12.24 11.53 1.56
CA ASP A 113 -12.68 10.37 2.34
C ASP A 113 -12.69 9.11 1.49
N PHE A 114 -11.58 8.39 1.53
CA PHE A 114 -11.40 7.13 0.81
C PHE A 114 -12.37 6.04 1.28
N ASN A 115 -12.87 6.10 2.51
CA ASN A 115 -13.69 5.04 3.07
C ASN A 115 -15.15 5.12 2.63
N SER A 116 -15.70 6.32 2.45
CA SER A 116 -17.10 6.52 2.04
C SER A 116 -17.29 6.66 0.53
N SER A 117 -16.21 6.91 -0.23
CA SER A 117 -16.28 7.10 -1.69
C SER A 117 -16.46 5.77 -2.45
N SER A 118 -17.04 5.82 -3.65
CA SER A 118 -17.13 4.66 -4.54
C SER A 118 -15.75 4.22 -5.03
N ASN A 119 -15.63 2.98 -5.53
CA ASN A 119 -14.37 2.49 -6.08
C ASN A 119 -13.92 3.33 -7.29
N GLU A 120 -14.87 3.73 -8.13
CA GLU A 120 -14.65 4.55 -9.32
C GLU A 120 -14.12 5.93 -8.94
N ASP A 121 -14.70 6.56 -7.92
CA ASP A 121 -14.27 7.87 -7.42
C ASP A 121 -12.87 7.78 -6.79
N VAL A 122 -12.60 6.74 -5.99
CA VAL A 122 -11.27 6.49 -5.41
C VAL A 122 -10.22 6.31 -6.51
N ILE A 123 -10.51 5.52 -7.54
CA ILE A 123 -9.59 5.33 -8.68
C ILE A 123 -9.33 6.67 -9.37
N SER A 124 -10.40 7.43 -9.68
CA SER A 124 -10.29 8.72 -10.35
C SER A 124 -9.45 9.71 -9.54
N GLU A 125 -9.68 9.79 -8.23
CA GLU A 125 -8.93 10.64 -7.32
C GLU A 125 -7.45 10.27 -7.28
N LEU A 126 -7.14 8.97 -7.10
CA LEU A 126 -5.75 8.51 -7.03
C LEU A 126 -4.97 8.71 -8.33
N ILE A 127 -5.61 8.53 -9.49
CA ILE A 127 -4.96 8.75 -10.80
C ILE A 127 -4.63 10.23 -11.03
N SER A 128 -5.31 11.16 -10.36
CA SER A 128 -4.98 12.59 -10.42
C SER A 128 -3.58 12.88 -9.85
N ILE A 129 -3.07 12.00 -8.97
CA ILE A 129 -1.73 12.14 -8.37
C ILE A 129 -0.68 11.71 -9.39
N LYS A 130 0.19 12.63 -9.80
CA LYS A 130 1.27 12.32 -10.76
C LYS A 130 2.18 11.21 -10.25
N GLY A 131 2.20 10.10 -10.96
CA GLY A 131 2.96 8.89 -10.61
C GLY A 131 2.09 7.70 -10.21
N ILE A 132 0.79 7.92 -9.99
CA ILE A 132 -0.19 6.87 -9.74
C ILE A 132 -0.93 6.56 -11.03
N GLY A 133 -0.83 5.31 -11.49
CA GLY A 133 -1.60 4.80 -12.61
C GLY A 133 -2.76 3.93 -12.15
N LEU A 134 -3.60 3.52 -13.11
CA LEU A 134 -4.76 2.66 -12.85
C LEU A 134 -4.41 1.41 -12.03
N TRP A 135 -3.32 0.73 -12.39
CA TRP A 135 -2.88 -0.46 -11.65
C TRP A 135 -2.61 -0.16 -10.17
N SER A 136 -1.88 0.92 -9.86
CA SER A 136 -1.57 1.30 -8.48
C SER A 136 -2.83 1.69 -7.71
N ALA A 137 -3.78 2.38 -8.36
CA ALA A 137 -5.06 2.73 -7.75
C ALA A 137 -5.90 1.48 -7.43
N GLN A 138 -5.92 0.49 -8.34
CA GLN A 138 -6.59 -0.80 -8.10
C GLN A 138 -5.91 -1.60 -6.98
N MET A 139 -4.57 -1.63 -6.94
CA MET A 139 -3.85 -2.28 -5.85
C MET A 139 -4.11 -1.62 -4.50
N PHE A 140 -4.26 -0.29 -4.48
CA PHE A 140 -4.66 0.43 -3.27
C PHE A 140 -6.06 0.02 -2.79
N LEU A 141 -7.04 -0.10 -3.68
CA LEU A 141 -8.37 -0.61 -3.33
C LEU A 141 -8.29 -2.01 -2.71
N ILE A 142 -7.58 -2.93 -3.37
CA ILE A 142 -7.50 -4.34 -2.96
C ILE A 142 -6.74 -4.50 -1.64
N PHE A 143 -5.53 -3.92 -1.53
CA PHE A 143 -4.62 -4.23 -0.43
C PHE A 143 -4.62 -3.21 0.71
N VAL A 144 -5.11 -1.99 0.48
CA VAL A 144 -5.13 -0.94 1.49
C VAL A 144 -6.54 -0.70 2.01
N LEU A 145 -7.52 -0.57 1.11
CA LEU A 145 -8.92 -0.39 1.50
C LEU A 145 -9.68 -1.72 1.66
N MET A 146 -9.09 -2.85 1.24
CA MET A 146 -9.70 -4.19 1.30
C MET A 146 -11.06 -4.26 0.57
N ARG A 147 -11.11 -3.76 -0.67
CA ARG A 147 -12.32 -3.69 -1.51
C ARG A 147 -12.14 -4.41 -2.85
#